data_6f1a6b6ef030c2ba99594b1a7d6c35de
#
_entry.id   6f1a6b6ef030c2ba99594b1a7d6c35de
#
_cell.length_a   1.000
_cell.length_b   1.000
_cell.length_c   1.000
_cell.angle_alpha   90.00
_cell.angle_beta   90.00
_cell.angle_gamma   90.00
#
_symmetry.space_group_name_H-M   'P 1'
#
loop_
_entity.id
_entity.type
_entity.pdbx_description
1 polymer ?
#
loop_
_entity_poly.entity_id
_entity_poly.type
_entity_poly.pdbx_seq_one_letter_code
_entity_poly.pdbx_strand_id
1 'polypeptide(L)'
;SDEFDGYTLSPQWQWHANINDKWAYYAGDRSMVRLYSYPVPDNYKSLWDVPNLLLQKTPSDNFTATMKLTFRPNPKYKGERTGLVVMGMDYAGLILENTEQGTVLSQIACRKADRGGTEKTNDSVAVKDSTLYLRVKFSADGSKVKGTDDLLVRCNFSYSLDGKKFRPLGETFQAREGKWIGAKVGTFCTRPAIRTNDGGWTDVDW
;
A
#
# COMPACT_ATOMS: atom_id res chain seq x y z
N SER A 1 2.75 -15.89 -3.66
CA SER A 1 1.39 -15.36 -3.86
C SER A 1 0.48 -15.84 -2.73
N ASP A 2 -0.52 -15.09 -2.44
CA ASP A 2 -1.62 -15.48 -1.57
C ASP A 2 -2.92 -15.23 -2.34
N GLU A 3 -3.62 -16.29 -2.65
CA GLU A 3 -4.87 -16.24 -3.43
C GLU A 3 -6.08 -15.88 -2.55
N PHE A 4 -5.88 -15.67 -1.24
CA PHE A 4 -6.94 -15.39 -0.26
C PHE A 4 -8.15 -16.36 -0.38
N ASP A 5 -7.87 -17.63 -0.63
CA ASP A 5 -8.87 -18.69 -0.80
C ASP A 5 -9.45 -19.21 0.52
N GLY A 6 -8.99 -18.67 1.65
CA GLY A 6 -9.49 -18.94 2.99
C GLY A 6 -10.40 -17.83 3.53
N TYR A 7 -11.09 -18.14 4.63
CA TYR A 7 -11.92 -17.18 5.38
C TYR A 7 -11.15 -16.50 6.53
N THR A 8 -9.83 -16.71 6.58
CA THR A 8 -8.91 -16.10 7.53
C THR A 8 -7.62 -15.73 6.82
N LEU A 9 -6.90 -14.75 7.37
CA LEU A 9 -5.57 -14.39 6.84
C LEU A 9 -4.57 -15.51 7.06
N SER A 10 -3.74 -15.76 6.04
CA SER A 10 -2.57 -16.62 6.16
C SER A 10 -1.55 -16.01 7.13
N PRO A 11 -0.74 -16.82 7.84
CA PRO A 11 0.15 -16.35 8.93
C PRO A 11 1.21 -15.32 8.54
N GLN A 12 1.51 -15.17 7.23
CA GLN A 12 2.44 -14.16 6.73
C GLN A 12 1.89 -12.74 6.82
N TRP A 13 0.57 -12.57 6.91
CA TRP A 13 -0.07 -11.27 6.97
C TRP A 13 -0.20 -10.76 8.39
N GLN A 14 0.04 -9.50 8.57
CA GLN A 14 -0.03 -8.80 9.86
C GLN A 14 -0.69 -7.43 9.68
N TRP A 15 -1.60 -7.11 10.56
CA TRP A 15 -2.07 -5.73 10.69
C TRP A 15 -1.00 -4.87 11.36
N HIS A 16 -0.95 -3.59 10.97
CA HIS A 16 -0.01 -2.63 11.55
C HIS A 16 -0.27 -2.38 13.05
N ALA A 17 -1.54 -2.48 13.45
CA ALA A 17 -1.98 -2.40 14.85
C ALA A 17 -2.85 -3.61 15.24
N ASN A 18 -3.40 -3.60 16.45
CA ASN A 18 -4.33 -4.63 16.91
C ASN A 18 -5.54 -4.71 15.99
N ILE A 19 -5.89 -5.94 15.59
CA ILE A 19 -6.97 -6.21 14.63
C ILE A 19 -8.32 -5.60 15.06
N ASN A 20 -9.06 -5.11 14.07
CA ASN A 20 -10.43 -4.68 14.23
C ASN A 20 -11.27 -5.31 13.10
N ASP A 21 -12.33 -6.01 13.45
CA ASP A 21 -13.19 -6.75 12.50
C ASP A 21 -13.86 -5.86 11.43
N LYS A 22 -13.88 -4.54 11.66
CA LYS A 22 -14.41 -3.56 10.71
C LYS A 22 -13.45 -3.20 9.57
N TRP A 23 -12.22 -3.71 9.58
CA TRP A 23 -11.22 -3.36 8.58
C TRP A 23 -11.30 -4.20 7.32
N ALA A 24 -11.71 -5.47 7.45
CA ALA A 24 -11.68 -6.38 6.33
C ALA A 24 -12.81 -7.42 6.36
N TYR A 25 -13.12 -7.94 5.17
CA TYR A 25 -13.92 -9.14 4.95
C TYR A 25 -13.13 -10.10 4.06
N TYR A 26 -13.02 -11.35 4.50
CA TYR A 26 -12.30 -12.41 3.80
C TYR A 26 -13.29 -13.20 2.95
N ALA A 27 -13.19 -13.06 1.63
CA ALA A 27 -14.07 -13.71 0.67
C ALA A 27 -13.36 -14.91 0.01
N GLY A 28 -13.16 -15.97 0.77
CA GLY A 28 -12.45 -17.16 0.32
C GLY A 28 -13.05 -17.82 -0.93
N ASP A 29 -14.36 -17.72 -1.11
CA ASP A 29 -15.07 -18.16 -2.31
C ASP A 29 -14.78 -17.32 -3.56
N ARG A 30 -14.17 -16.16 -3.41
CA ARG A 30 -13.82 -15.22 -4.48
C ARG A 30 -12.32 -14.96 -4.60
N SER A 31 -11.51 -15.66 -3.82
CA SER A 31 -10.06 -15.52 -3.80
C SER A 31 -9.63 -14.05 -3.67
N MET A 32 -10.19 -13.34 -2.68
CA MET A 32 -9.87 -11.94 -2.42
C MET A 32 -10.11 -11.55 -0.96
N VAL A 33 -9.44 -10.48 -0.54
CA VAL A 33 -9.78 -9.76 0.69
C VAL A 33 -10.39 -8.40 0.34
N ARG A 34 -11.52 -8.08 0.97
CA ARG A 34 -12.12 -6.75 0.91
C ARG A 34 -11.64 -5.93 2.11
N LEU A 35 -11.04 -4.79 1.82
CA LEU A 35 -10.64 -3.81 2.82
C LEU A 35 -11.62 -2.64 2.79
N TYR A 36 -12.23 -2.35 3.93
CA TYR A 36 -13.13 -1.20 4.05
C TYR A 36 -12.35 0.08 4.28
N SER A 37 -12.84 1.15 3.66
CA SER A 37 -12.30 2.49 3.86
C SER A 37 -12.52 2.93 5.31
N TYR A 38 -11.47 2.84 6.12
CA TYR A 38 -11.51 3.16 7.55
C TYR A 38 -10.99 4.57 7.80
N PRO A 39 -11.61 5.36 8.71
CA PRO A 39 -11.15 6.71 8.97
C PRO A 39 -9.72 6.72 9.53
N VAL A 40 -8.90 7.63 9.03
CA VAL A 40 -7.58 7.88 9.63
C VAL A 40 -7.75 8.42 11.05
N PRO A 41 -6.76 8.21 11.95
CA PRO A 41 -6.82 8.73 13.30
C PRO A 41 -6.78 10.27 13.33
N ASP A 42 -7.29 10.89 14.40
CA ASP A 42 -7.38 12.34 14.54
C ASP A 42 -5.98 13.03 14.47
N ASN A 43 -4.92 12.32 14.87
CA ASN A 43 -3.53 12.79 14.83
C ASN A 43 -2.78 12.39 13.56
N TYR A 44 -3.49 11.97 12.51
CA TYR A 44 -2.91 11.51 11.25
C TYR A 44 -1.98 12.54 10.61
N LYS A 45 -0.77 12.10 10.29
CA LYS A 45 0.23 12.87 9.55
C LYS A 45 0.66 12.15 8.27
N SER A 46 0.71 10.82 8.32
CA SER A 46 1.14 9.97 7.20
C SER A 46 0.62 8.55 7.36
N LEU A 47 0.86 7.67 6.37
CA LEU A 47 0.47 6.26 6.44
C LEU A 47 1.12 5.52 7.64
N TRP A 48 2.17 6.05 8.23
CA TRP A 48 2.76 5.49 9.45
C TRP A 48 1.77 5.44 10.63
N ASP A 49 0.84 6.40 10.68
CA ASP A 49 -0.16 6.50 11.74
C ASP A 49 -1.41 5.64 11.49
N VAL A 50 -1.52 5.02 10.31
CA VAL A 50 -2.70 4.25 9.90
C VAL A 50 -2.67 2.86 10.52
N PRO A 51 -3.67 2.48 11.35
CA PRO A 51 -3.68 1.21 12.06
C PRO A 51 -4.01 0.01 11.16
N ASN A 52 -4.79 0.23 10.11
CA ASN A 52 -5.34 -0.80 9.23
C ASN A 52 -4.50 -1.04 7.96
N LEU A 53 -3.19 -0.92 8.05
CA LEU A 53 -2.29 -1.43 7.01
C LEU A 53 -2.19 -2.96 7.15
N LEU A 54 -2.46 -3.68 6.09
CA LEU A 54 -2.28 -5.12 5.99
C LEU A 54 -0.95 -5.41 5.30
N LEU A 55 0.01 -5.93 6.05
CA LEU A 55 1.41 -5.99 5.67
C LEU A 55 1.96 -7.42 5.80
N GLN A 56 2.93 -7.76 4.96
CA GLN A 56 3.76 -8.95 5.12
C GLN A 56 5.24 -8.59 5.03
N LYS A 57 6.10 -9.40 5.64
CA LYS A 57 7.55 -9.25 5.51
C LYS A 57 7.96 -9.51 4.06
N THR A 58 8.97 -8.78 3.59
CA THR A 58 9.57 -9.06 2.29
C THR A 58 10.27 -10.42 2.32
N PRO A 59 10.02 -11.30 1.34
CA PRO A 59 10.59 -12.65 1.35
C PRO A 59 12.09 -12.69 1.03
N SER A 60 12.59 -11.69 0.32
CA SER A 60 14.00 -11.52 -0.05
C SER A 60 14.29 -10.10 -0.50
N ASP A 61 15.58 -9.80 -0.76
CA ASP A 61 16.02 -8.49 -1.27
C ASP A 61 15.83 -8.35 -2.79
N ASN A 62 15.56 -9.45 -3.47
CA ASN A 62 15.29 -9.52 -4.91
C ASN A 62 14.00 -10.29 -5.17
N PHE A 63 12.90 -9.57 -5.36
CA PHE A 63 11.61 -10.15 -5.71
C PHE A 63 10.69 -9.12 -6.35
N THR A 64 9.55 -9.58 -6.85
CA THR A 64 8.50 -8.72 -7.38
C THR A 64 7.19 -9.07 -6.70
N ALA A 65 6.53 -8.08 -6.12
CA ALA A 65 5.16 -8.18 -5.65
C ALA A 65 4.22 -7.51 -6.65
N THR A 66 3.15 -8.20 -6.98
CA THR A 66 2.08 -7.65 -7.85
C THR A 66 0.74 -7.90 -7.19
N MET A 67 -0.06 -6.88 -7.10
CA MET A 67 -1.38 -6.88 -6.51
C MET A 67 -2.41 -6.46 -7.54
N LYS A 68 -3.46 -7.25 -7.73
CA LYS A 68 -4.67 -6.83 -8.42
C LYS A 68 -5.58 -6.14 -7.42
N LEU A 69 -6.04 -4.97 -7.74
CA LEU A 69 -6.82 -4.13 -6.84
C LEU A 69 -8.03 -3.56 -7.57
N THR A 70 -9.21 -3.65 -6.95
CA THR A 70 -10.44 -2.99 -7.43
C THR A 70 -10.89 -1.98 -6.38
N PHE A 71 -10.76 -0.70 -6.71
CA PHE A 71 -11.13 0.41 -5.82
C PHE A 71 -12.55 0.89 -6.08
N ARG A 72 -13.36 0.99 -5.03
CA ARG A 72 -14.75 1.44 -5.03
C ARG A 72 -14.94 2.50 -3.95
N PRO A 73 -14.43 3.73 -4.17
CA PRO A 73 -14.62 4.81 -3.20
C PRO A 73 -16.09 5.23 -3.15
N ASN A 74 -16.52 5.75 -2.00
CA ASN A 74 -17.82 6.40 -1.90
C ASN A 74 -17.75 7.80 -2.55
N PRO A 75 -18.56 8.08 -3.57
CA PRO A 75 -18.51 9.36 -4.29
C PRO A 75 -18.82 10.58 -3.41
N LYS A 76 -19.46 10.39 -2.26
CA LYS A 76 -19.72 11.47 -1.28
C LYS A 76 -18.43 11.98 -0.61
N TYR A 77 -17.42 11.12 -0.47
CA TYR A 77 -16.22 11.44 0.30
C TYR A 77 -15.01 11.51 -0.61
N LYS A 78 -14.30 12.64 -0.55
CA LYS A 78 -13.02 12.79 -1.21
C LYS A 78 -11.89 12.43 -0.25
N GLY A 79 -10.74 12.05 -0.80
CA GLY A 79 -9.59 11.66 0.00
C GLY A 79 -9.62 10.21 0.51
N GLU A 80 -10.54 9.36 0.02
CA GLU A 80 -10.41 7.92 0.23
C GLU A 80 -9.20 7.40 -0.54
N ARG A 81 -8.38 6.59 0.12
CA ARG A 81 -7.09 6.12 -0.39
C ARG A 81 -6.91 4.62 -0.20
N THR A 82 -6.31 3.99 -1.20
CA THR A 82 -5.88 2.59 -1.16
C THR A 82 -4.65 2.40 -2.03
N GLY A 83 -3.94 1.28 -1.90
CA GLY A 83 -2.84 1.00 -2.81
C GLY A 83 -1.82 0.00 -2.27
N LEU A 84 -0.70 -0.08 -2.98
CA LEU A 84 0.45 -0.91 -2.67
C LEU A 84 1.49 -0.07 -1.94
N VAL A 85 1.92 -0.49 -0.75
CA VAL A 85 2.90 0.24 0.07
C VAL A 85 4.08 -0.65 0.46
N VAL A 86 5.27 -0.07 0.43
CA VAL A 86 6.49 -0.61 1.06
C VAL A 86 6.72 0.22 2.32
N MET A 87 6.55 -0.41 3.48
CA MET A 87 6.52 0.25 4.80
C MET A 87 7.75 -0.10 5.62
N GLY A 88 8.45 0.92 6.05
CA GLY A 88 9.51 0.91 7.04
C GLY A 88 9.47 2.23 7.82
N MET A 89 10.57 2.67 8.43
CA MET A 89 10.68 4.03 9.01
C MET A 89 10.57 5.12 7.92
N ASP A 90 10.98 4.79 6.71
CA ASP A 90 10.61 5.47 5.47
C ASP A 90 9.62 4.57 4.73
N TYR A 91 8.67 5.14 3.98
CA TYR A 91 7.81 4.36 3.11
C TYR A 91 7.65 4.99 1.72
N ALA A 92 7.27 4.17 0.77
CA ALA A 92 6.80 4.60 -0.55
C ALA A 92 5.72 3.65 -1.07
N GLY A 93 4.94 4.09 -2.04
CA GLY A 93 3.90 3.25 -2.61
C GLY A 93 3.25 3.83 -3.84
N LEU A 94 2.40 3.01 -4.45
CA LEU A 94 1.44 3.41 -5.49
C LEU A 94 0.07 3.53 -4.85
N ILE A 95 -0.45 4.74 -4.77
CA ILE A 95 -1.66 5.06 -4.02
C ILE A 95 -2.73 5.61 -4.95
N LEU A 96 -3.89 4.98 -4.95
CA LEU A 96 -5.12 5.50 -5.54
C LEU A 96 -5.82 6.41 -4.56
N GLU A 97 -6.22 7.57 -5.02
CA GLU A 97 -7.00 8.53 -4.24
C GLU A 97 -8.22 9.00 -5.02
N ASN A 98 -9.36 9.05 -4.34
CA ASN A 98 -10.59 9.64 -4.86
C ASN A 98 -10.55 11.16 -4.65
N THR A 99 -10.30 11.92 -5.72
CA THR A 99 -10.21 13.38 -5.72
C THR A 99 -11.44 14.05 -6.34
N GLU A 100 -11.53 15.36 -6.28
CA GLU A 100 -12.60 16.13 -6.95
C GLU A 100 -12.60 15.92 -8.47
N GLN A 101 -11.44 15.66 -9.07
CA GLN A 101 -11.27 15.44 -10.51
C GLN A 101 -11.41 13.96 -10.91
N GLY A 102 -11.71 13.07 -9.97
CA GLY A 102 -11.78 11.62 -10.18
C GLY A 102 -10.66 10.88 -9.46
N THR A 103 -10.44 9.63 -9.84
CA THR A 103 -9.40 8.80 -9.22
C THR A 103 -8.03 9.10 -9.82
N VAL A 104 -7.05 9.32 -8.95
CA VAL A 104 -5.65 9.56 -9.31
C VAL A 104 -4.79 8.46 -8.70
N LEU A 105 -3.91 7.88 -9.50
CA LEU A 105 -2.84 6.99 -9.04
C LEU A 105 -1.56 7.81 -8.90
N SER A 106 -0.98 7.81 -7.71
CA SER A 106 0.24 8.54 -7.40
C SER A 106 1.33 7.63 -6.85
N GLN A 107 2.57 7.86 -7.26
CA GLN A 107 3.72 7.32 -6.54
C GLN A 107 4.12 8.32 -5.46
N ILE A 108 4.05 7.87 -4.21
CA ILE A 108 4.35 8.68 -3.04
C ILE A 108 5.57 8.14 -2.30
N ALA A 109 6.21 9.01 -1.53
CA ALA A 109 7.26 8.62 -0.58
C ALA A 109 7.23 9.52 0.67
N CYS A 110 7.57 8.93 1.81
CA CYS A 110 7.72 9.65 3.07
C CYS A 110 9.02 9.22 3.76
N ARG A 111 9.92 10.17 3.98
CA ARG A 111 11.14 9.96 4.74
C ARG A 111 10.90 10.29 6.20
N LYS A 112 11.50 9.49 7.12
CA LYS A 112 11.36 9.65 8.57
C LYS A 112 9.88 9.67 9.01
N ALA A 113 9.09 8.78 8.45
CA ALA A 113 7.65 8.69 8.72
C ALA A 113 7.38 8.43 10.21
N ASP A 114 8.22 7.61 10.88
CA ASP A 114 8.21 7.33 12.31
C ASP A 114 8.43 8.58 13.19
N ARG A 115 8.92 9.68 12.60
CA ARG A 115 9.20 10.96 13.26
C ARG A 115 8.35 12.11 12.71
N GLY A 116 7.23 11.79 12.07
CA GLY A 116 6.30 12.77 11.51
C GLY A 116 6.80 13.43 10.22
N GLY A 117 7.57 12.70 9.41
CA GLY A 117 7.99 13.15 8.09
C GLY A 117 6.79 13.45 7.19
N THR A 118 7.01 14.33 6.22
CA THR A 118 5.97 14.74 5.26
C THR A 118 5.96 13.81 4.05
N GLU A 119 4.78 13.31 3.69
CA GLU A 119 4.55 12.57 2.45
C GLU A 119 4.70 13.49 1.24
N LYS A 120 5.37 13.00 0.20
CA LYS A 120 5.56 13.69 -1.08
C LYS A 120 5.02 12.85 -2.20
N THR A 121 4.36 13.47 -3.16
CA THR A 121 4.02 12.88 -4.45
C THR A 121 5.16 13.14 -5.42
N ASN A 122 5.72 12.08 -5.99
CA ASN A 122 6.81 12.19 -6.97
C ASN A 122 6.26 12.19 -8.40
N ASP A 123 5.18 11.44 -8.64
CA ASP A 123 4.54 11.34 -9.95
C ASP A 123 3.08 10.92 -9.81
N SER A 124 2.24 11.25 -10.79
CA SER A 124 0.81 10.88 -10.75
C SER A 124 0.19 10.75 -12.13
N VAL A 125 -0.87 9.96 -12.22
CA VAL A 125 -1.67 9.75 -13.42
C VAL A 125 -3.15 9.62 -13.07
N ALA A 126 -4.02 10.27 -13.84
CA ALA A 126 -5.46 10.07 -13.73
C ALA A 126 -5.84 8.68 -14.25
N VAL A 127 -6.68 7.96 -13.52
CA VAL A 127 -7.17 6.63 -13.90
C VAL A 127 -8.69 6.60 -13.91
N LYS A 128 -9.25 5.95 -14.94
CA LYS A 128 -10.70 5.79 -15.10
C LYS A 128 -11.17 4.41 -14.67
N ASP A 129 -10.27 3.42 -14.81
CA ASP A 129 -10.58 2.04 -14.46
C ASP A 129 -10.62 1.87 -12.95
N SER A 130 -11.59 1.13 -12.46
CA SER A 130 -11.68 0.78 -11.04
C SER A 130 -10.75 -0.37 -10.65
N THR A 131 -10.29 -1.16 -11.63
CA THR A 131 -9.38 -2.29 -11.43
C THR A 131 -8.02 -1.99 -12.04
N LEU A 132 -6.98 -2.15 -11.24
CA LEU A 132 -5.59 -1.97 -11.64
C LEU A 132 -4.73 -3.10 -11.09
N TYR A 133 -3.55 -3.24 -11.69
CA TYR A 133 -2.47 -4.09 -11.18
C TYR A 133 -1.33 -3.17 -10.76
N LEU A 134 -1.00 -3.21 -9.47
CA LEU A 134 0.09 -2.43 -8.88
C LEU A 134 1.27 -3.36 -8.62
N ARG A 135 2.46 -2.91 -8.95
CA ARG A 135 3.68 -3.73 -8.84
C ARG A 135 4.81 -2.95 -8.20
N VAL A 136 5.55 -3.62 -7.32
CA VAL A 136 6.86 -3.18 -6.85
C VAL A 136 7.89 -4.26 -7.12
N LYS A 137 9.02 -3.86 -7.71
CA LYS A 137 10.19 -4.71 -7.89
C LYS A 137 11.26 -4.28 -6.89
N PHE A 138 11.64 -5.20 -6.04
CA PHE A 138 12.78 -5.07 -5.13
C PHE A 138 14.03 -5.59 -5.83
N SER A 139 15.13 -4.89 -5.70
CA SER A 139 16.41 -5.28 -6.27
C SER A 139 17.57 -4.83 -5.40
N ALA A 140 18.50 -5.75 -5.14
CA ALA A 140 19.76 -5.50 -4.51
C ALA A 140 20.89 -6.04 -5.40
N ASP A 141 21.94 -5.26 -5.56
CA ASP A 141 23.14 -5.60 -6.35
C ASP A 141 24.37 -5.88 -5.48
N GLY A 142 24.19 -6.06 -4.18
CA GLY A 142 25.23 -6.25 -3.21
C GLY A 142 25.84 -4.95 -2.67
N SER A 143 25.43 -3.80 -3.20
CA SER A 143 25.85 -2.50 -2.67
C SER A 143 25.30 -2.29 -1.27
N LYS A 144 26.04 -1.54 -0.45
CA LYS A 144 25.63 -1.17 0.90
C LYS A 144 25.16 0.28 0.97
N VAL A 145 24.31 0.57 1.94
CA VAL A 145 23.92 1.94 2.27
C VAL A 145 25.16 2.68 2.79
N LYS A 146 25.43 3.87 2.25
CA LYS A 146 26.61 4.65 2.59
C LYS A 146 26.73 4.87 4.12
N GLY A 147 27.84 4.41 4.69
CA GLY A 147 28.14 4.56 6.10
C GLY A 147 27.51 3.51 7.03
N THR A 148 26.95 2.42 6.47
CA THR A 148 26.39 1.29 7.21
C THR A 148 26.83 -0.03 6.58
N ASP A 149 26.52 -1.14 7.26
CA ASP A 149 26.65 -2.50 6.72
C ASP A 149 25.37 -3.01 6.05
N ASP A 150 24.29 -2.20 6.06
CA ASP A 150 22.99 -2.57 5.52
C ASP A 150 23.00 -2.66 3.99
N LEU A 151 22.36 -3.69 3.46
CA LEU A 151 22.20 -3.88 2.03
C LEU A 151 21.33 -2.77 1.44
N LEU A 152 21.76 -2.21 0.29
CA LEU A 152 20.99 -1.23 -0.44
C LEU A 152 19.92 -1.92 -1.29
N VAL A 153 18.67 -1.90 -0.83
CA VAL A 153 17.52 -2.46 -1.54
C VAL A 153 16.75 -1.33 -2.23
N ARG A 154 16.61 -1.42 -3.55
CA ARG A 154 15.88 -0.46 -4.37
C ARG A 154 14.49 -0.99 -4.73
N CYS A 155 13.49 -0.14 -4.65
CA CYS A 155 12.11 -0.43 -5.04
C CYS A 155 11.72 0.42 -6.24
N ASN A 156 11.32 -0.23 -7.32
CA ASN A 156 10.80 0.42 -8.52
C ASN A 156 9.33 0.06 -8.68
N PHE A 157 8.49 1.08 -8.89
CA PHE A 157 7.06 0.95 -8.97
C PHE A 157 6.56 0.99 -10.40
N SER A 158 5.52 0.21 -10.69
CA SER A 158 4.83 0.21 -11.96
C SER A 158 3.38 -0.21 -11.81
N TYR A 159 2.53 0.18 -12.75
CA TYR A 159 1.12 -0.18 -12.79
C TYR A 159 0.71 -0.70 -14.16
N SER A 160 -0.40 -1.43 -14.19
CA SER A 160 -1.00 -1.94 -15.42
C SER A 160 -2.52 -1.91 -15.32
N LEU A 161 -3.20 -1.69 -16.46
CA LEU A 161 -4.65 -1.77 -16.58
C LEU A 161 -5.11 -3.18 -16.99
N ASP A 162 -4.23 -3.96 -17.61
CA ASP A 162 -4.54 -5.30 -18.18
C ASP A 162 -3.78 -6.45 -17.50
N GLY A 163 -2.94 -6.16 -16.50
CA GLY A 163 -2.09 -7.13 -15.81
C GLY A 163 -0.91 -7.65 -16.64
N LYS A 164 -0.75 -7.19 -17.89
CA LYS A 164 0.28 -7.66 -18.83
C LYS A 164 1.32 -6.59 -19.13
N LYS A 165 0.89 -5.39 -19.49
CA LYS A 165 1.77 -4.27 -19.83
C LYS A 165 1.91 -3.33 -18.65
N PHE A 166 3.05 -3.37 -17.96
CA PHE A 166 3.35 -2.51 -16.83
C PHE A 166 4.09 -1.25 -17.28
N ARG A 167 3.63 -0.10 -16.78
CA ARG A 167 4.22 1.22 -17.01
C ARG A 167 4.87 1.68 -15.71
N PRO A 168 6.15 2.10 -15.74
CA PRO A 168 6.78 2.71 -14.58
C PRO A 168 6.01 3.96 -14.13
N LEU A 169 6.01 4.21 -12.83
CA LEU A 169 5.46 5.44 -12.24
C LEU A 169 6.32 5.87 -11.07
N GLY A 170 6.81 7.09 -11.11
CA GLY A 170 7.59 7.73 -10.08
C GLY A 170 9.06 7.35 -10.05
N GLU A 171 9.69 7.57 -8.91
CA GLU A 171 11.13 7.43 -8.68
C GLU A 171 11.48 6.12 -7.98
N THR A 172 12.74 5.72 -8.13
CA THR A 172 13.30 4.61 -7.34
C THR A 172 13.33 4.98 -5.87
N PHE A 173 12.75 4.15 -5.04
CA PHE A 173 12.76 4.28 -3.59
C PHE A 173 13.78 3.32 -2.98
N GLN A 174 14.58 3.81 -2.06
CA GLN A 174 15.46 2.99 -1.25
C GLN A 174 14.69 2.51 -0.03
N ALA A 175 14.41 1.20 0.02
CA ALA A 175 13.78 0.58 1.19
C ALA A 175 14.73 0.66 2.39
N ARG A 176 14.19 0.99 3.54
CA ARG A 176 14.89 1.01 4.82
C ARG A 176 14.13 0.15 5.82
N GLU A 177 14.87 -0.42 6.74
CA GLU A 177 14.30 -1.25 7.79
C GLU A 177 13.23 -0.50 8.59
N GLY A 178 12.27 -1.26 9.11
CA GLY A 178 11.42 -0.83 10.21
C GLY A 178 12.21 -0.82 11.52
N LYS A 179 11.62 -0.26 12.57
CA LYS A 179 12.28 -0.02 13.87
C LYS A 179 12.88 -1.29 14.52
N TRP A 180 12.32 -2.48 14.18
CA TRP A 180 12.72 -3.79 14.75
C TRP A 180 12.69 -4.93 13.73
N ILE A 181 12.21 -4.66 12.54
CA ILE A 181 11.93 -5.66 11.52
C ILE A 181 12.23 -5.00 10.17
N GLY A 182 12.74 -5.77 9.20
CA GLY A 182 12.95 -5.30 7.83
C GLY A 182 11.70 -4.67 7.21
N ALA A 183 11.84 -4.07 6.03
CA ALA A 183 10.72 -3.48 5.31
C ALA A 183 9.61 -4.51 5.09
N LYS A 184 8.36 -4.04 5.11
CA LYS A 184 7.17 -4.83 4.82
C LYS A 184 6.53 -4.32 3.54
N VAL A 185 5.80 -5.18 2.85
CA VAL A 185 5.00 -4.82 1.70
C VAL A 185 3.53 -5.17 1.96
N GLY A 186 2.61 -4.36 1.48
CA GLY A 186 1.19 -4.64 1.68
C GLY A 186 0.27 -3.56 1.15
N THR A 187 -0.91 -3.47 1.74
CA THR A 187 -2.03 -2.68 1.26
C THR A 187 -2.86 -2.10 2.39
N PHE A 188 -3.80 -1.25 2.05
CA PHE A 188 -4.70 -0.59 3.01
C PHE A 188 -5.92 0.01 2.29
N CYS A 189 -6.92 0.42 3.05
CA CYS A 189 -7.99 1.28 2.56
C CYS A 189 -8.37 2.27 3.66
N THR A 190 -8.28 3.57 3.37
CA THR A 190 -8.52 4.64 4.34
C THR A 190 -9.41 5.73 3.78
N ARG A 191 -9.95 6.54 4.66
CA ARG A 191 -10.64 7.80 4.34
C ARG A 191 -10.22 8.90 5.33
N PRO A 192 -10.48 10.17 5.00
CA PRO A 192 -10.34 11.25 5.98
C PRO A 192 -11.08 10.94 7.30
N ALA A 193 -10.74 11.63 8.39
CA ALA A 193 -11.28 11.40 9.73
C ALA A 193 -12.79 11.71 9.84
N ILE A 194 -13.59 11.27 8.89
CA ILE A 194 -15.05 11.37 8.85
C ILE A 194 -15.62 10.12 9.49
N ARG A 195 -16.32 10.29 10.61
CA ARG A 195 -16.89 9.20 11.42
C ARG A 195 -18.27 8.77 10.90
N THR A 196 -18.33 8.28 9.67
CA THR A 196 -19.54 7.67 9.09
C THR A 196 -19.27 6.19 8.81
N ASN A 197 -20.32 5.40 8.64
CA ASN A 197 -20.19 3.95 8.37
C ASN A 197 -20.37 3.62 6.88
N ASP A 198 -20.38 4.62 6.00
CA ASP A 198 -20.69 4.48 4.57
C ASP A 198 -19.48 4.79 3.67
N GLY A 199 -18.26 4.55 4.13
CA GLY A 199 -17.05 4.61 3.30
C GLY A 199 -17.05 3.58 2.18
N GLY A 200 -16.19 3.79 1.17
CA GLY A 200 -15.94 2.84 0.10
C GLY A 200 -15.12 1.63 0.56
N TRP A 201 -14.61 0.89 -0.40
CA TRP A 201 -13.78 -0.29 -0.15
C TRP A 201 -12.80 -0.55 -1.30
N THR A 202 -11.85 -1.44 -1.05
CA THR A 202 -11.01 -2.02 -2.09
C THR A 202 -11.02 -3.54 -1.97
N ASP A 203 -11.11 -4.22 -3.10
CA ASP A 203 -10.93 -5.67 -3.20
C ASP A 203 -9.50 -5.95 -3.69
N VAL A 204 -8.81 -6.84 -3.02
CA VAL A 204 -7.40 -7.14 -3.26
C VAL A 204 -7.21 -8.63 -3.48
N ASP A 205 -6.44 -8.95 -4.52
CA ASP A 205 -5.88 -10.25 -4.86
C ASP A 205 -4.36 -10.07 -5.02
N TRP A 206 -3.54 -10.98 -4.39
CA TRP A 206 -2.10 -10.74 -4.19
C TRP A 206 -1.19 -11.81 -4.82
#